data_c9fc963ac69e343cd590a1706401fee1
#
_entry.id   c9fc963ac69e343cd590a1706401fee1
#
_cell.length_a   1.000
_cell.length_b   1.000
_cell.length_c   1.000
_cell.angle_alpha   90.00
_cell.angle_beta   90.00
_cell.angle_gamma   90.00
#
_symmetry.space_group_name_H-M   'P 1'
#
loop_
_entity.id
_entity.type
_entity.pdbx_description
1 polymer ?
#
loop_
_entity_poly.entity_id
_entity_poly.type
_entity_poly.pdbx_seq_one_letter_code
_entity_poly.pdbx_strand_id
1 'polypeptide(L)'
;MVKFCKIMLFLYLCLSLNIDKGMKEVWKPCPDYEGLYEVSNLGRIRSVDRIVFRNGIPMELKGKVLSPVRQWSGHLNVCVCKDGSQKKIRLHRYIARAFIPNPFSLPEVNHKDENPANNRADNLEWCDHKYNMNYGTIVERRLKKVSRPVMQMTKDGMDIATFCSTREAERVTGIFHHNIAKCARGECHYKTAGGYKWRYCDDC
;
A
#
# COMPACT_ATOMS: atom_id res chain seq x y z
N MET A 1 8.89 -35.01 -20.47
CA MET A 1 7.93 -34.01 -19.90
C MET A 1 8.61 -32.75 -19.34
N VAL A 2 9.81 -32.36 -19.83
CA VAL A 2 10.61 -31.21 -19.28
C VAL A 2 10.82 -30.09 -20.30
N LYS A 3 10.44 -30.29 -21.59
CA LYS A 3 10.65 -29.26 -22.63
C LYS A 3 9.56 -28.16 -22.70
N PHE A 4 8.35 -28.42 -22.19
CA PHE A 4 7.23 -27.45 -22.24
C PHE A 4 7.38 -26.30 -21.23
N CYS A 5 8.07 -26.52 -20.11
CA CYS A 5 8.23 -25.50 -19.07
C CYS A 5 9.22 -24.38 -19.46
N LYS A 6 10.27 -24.68 -20.26
CA LYS A 6 11.27 -23.70 -20.68
C LYS A 6 10.75 -22.70 -21.72
N ILE A 7 9.85 -23.14 -22.60
CA ILE A 7 9.26 -22.27 -23.64
C ILE A 7 8.27 -21.29 -23.00
N MET A 8 7.47 -21.74 -22.04
CA MET A 8 6.55 -20.87 -21.29
C MET A 8 7.31 -19.86 -20.43
N LEU A 9 8.41 -20.26 -19.80
CA LEU A 9 9.26 -19.35 -19.02
C LEU A 9 9.99 -18.35 -19.91
N PHE A 10 10.42 -18.75 -21.11
CA PHE A 10 11.07 -17.86 -22.09
C PHE A 10 10.08 -16.86 -22.69
N LEU A 11 8.84 -17.29 -22.99
CA LEU A 11 7.75 -16.41 -23.42
C LEU A 11 7.35 -15.44 -22.30
N TYR A 12 7.32 -15.88 -21.06
CA TYR A 12 7.03 -15.02 -19.91
C TYR A 12 8.16 -13.99 -19.67
N LEU A 13 9.43 -14.40 -19.81
CA LEU A 13 10.59 -13.50 -19.75
C LEU A 13 10.67 -12.55 -20.95
N CYS A 14 10.36 -13.00 -22.16
CA CYS A 14 10.30 -12.12 -23.35
C CYS A 14 9.14 -11.12 -23.28
N LEU A 15 7.99 -11.49 -22.71
CA LEU A 15 6.88 -10.58 -22.45
C LEU A 15 7.22 -9.58 -21.33
N SER A 16 7.98 -9.98 -20.32
CA SER A 16 8.40 -9.06 -19.23
C SER A 16 9.54 -8.11 -19.61
N LEU A 17 10.38 -8.46 -20.59
CA LEU A 17 11.49 -7.61 -21.08
C LEU A 17 11.06 -6.57 -22.11
N ASN A 18 9.83 -6.63 -22.66
CA ASN A 18 9.30 -5.67 -23.63
C ASN A 18 8.32 -4.64 -23.04
N ILE A 19 8.18 -4.55 -21.72
CA ILE A 19 7.16 -3.69 -21.06
C ILE A 19 7.59 -2.22 -21.00
N ASP A 20 8.84 -1.89 -21.31
CA ASP A 20 9.32 -0.50 -21.16
C ASP A 20 9.44 0.29 -22.49
N LYS A 21 8.96 -0.26 -23.60
CA LYS A 21 8.84 0.49 -24.86
C LYS A 21 7.42 1.05 -25.02
N GLY A 22 7.17 2.21 -24.37
CA GLY A 22 6.15 3.13 -24.82
C GLY A 22 4.72 2.62 -24.81
N MET A 23 4.20 2.19 -23.65
CA MET A 23 2.75 1.93 -23.55
C MET A 23 2.00 3.21 -23.93
N LYS A 24 1.28 3.16 -25.07
CA LYS A 24 0.48 4.29 -25.54
C LYS A 24 -0.53 4.69 -24.48
N GLU A 25 -0.58 5.97 -24.14
CA GLU A 25 -1.57 6.47 -23.20
C GLU A 25 -2.98 6.40 -23.82
N VAL A 26 -3.87 5.78 -23.10
CA VAL A 26 -5.29 5.64 -23.45
C VAL A 26 -6.11 6.36 -22.38
N TRP A 27 -7.05 7.21 -22.84
CA TRP A 27 -7.98 7.93 -21.98
C TRP A 27 -9.35 7.30 -22.08
N LYS A 28 -10.04 7.13 -20.94
CA LYS A 28 -11.41 6.66 -20.85
C LYS A 28 -12.23 7.62 -19.97
N PRO A 29 -13.55 7.74 -20.21
CA PRO A 29 -14.43 8.52 -19.33
C PRO A 29 -14.24 8.13 -17.87
N CYS A 30 -14.16 9.13 -16.99
CA CYS A 30 -14.08 8.89 -15.55
C CYS A 30 -15.46 8.44 -15.06
N PRO A 31 -15.59 7.24 -14.47
CA PRO A 31 -16.88 6.75 -13.96
C PRO A 31 -17.53 7.74 -12.99
N ASP A 32 -18.83 7.95 -13.09
CA ASP A 32 -19.66 8.93 -12.39
C ASP A 32 -19.41 10.41 -12.81
N TYR A 33 -18.43 10.68 -13.68
CA TYR A 33 -18.03 12.01 -14.16
C TYR A 33 -17.83 12.04 -15.66
N GLU A 34 -18.59 11.22 -16.39
CA GLU A 34 -18.57 11.14 -17.84
C GLU A 34 -18.87 12.53 -18.46
N GLY A 35 -18.16 12.88 -19.52
CA GLY A 35 -18.28 14.19 -20.17
C GLY A 35 -17.59 15.35 -19.42
N LEU A 36 -17.16 15.16 -18.18
CA LEU A 36 -16.46 16.16 -17.40
C LEU A 36 -14.99 15.85 -17.20
N TYR A 37 -14.66 14.56 -17.00
CA TYR A 37 -13.30 14.09 -16.74
C TYR A 37 -13.02 12.75 -17.43
N GLU A 38 -11.74 12.53 -17.71
CA GLU A 38 -11.21 11.27 -18.23
C GLU A 38 -10.02 10.82 -17.38
N VAL A 39 -9.89 9.51 -17.23
CA VAL A 39 -8.75 8.84 -16.57
C VAL A 39 -7.90 8.11 -17.58
N SER A 40 -6.59 8.03 -17.34
CA SER A 40 -5.67 7.33 -18.24
C SER A 40 -5.16 6.02 -17.64
N ASN A 41 -4.79 5.08 -18.51
CA ASN A 41 -4.09 3.85 -18.12
C ASN A 41 -2.72 4.09 -17.49
N LEU A 42 -2.15 5.30 -17.65
CA LEU A 42 -0.87 5.69 -17.05
C LEU A 42 -1.01 6.38 -15.68
N GLY A 43 -2.20 6.36 -15.07
CA GLY A 43 -2.38 6.89 -13.72
C GLY A 43 -2.72 8.37 -13.64
N ARG A 44 -3.13 9.00 -14.74
CA ARG A 44 -3.47 10.43 -14.81
C ARG A 44 -4.98 10.66 -14.91
N ILE A 45 -5.43 11.88 -14.61
CA ILE A 45 -6.80 12.35 -14.82
C ILE A 45 -6.77 13.73 -15.48
N ARG A 46 -7.70 14.00 -16.40
CA ARG A 46 -7.87 15.31 -17.02
C ARG A 46 -9.34 15.72 -17.04
N SER A 47 -9.59 17.02 -17.03
CA SER A 47 -10.90 17.56 -17.44
C SER A 47 -10.98 17.61 -18.96
N VAL A 48 -12.19 17.52 -19.49
CA VAL A 48 -12.45 17.64 -20.93
C VAL A 48 -12.87 19.05 -21.31
N ASP A 49 -12.68 19.41 -22.58
CA ASP A 49 -13.19 20.66 -23.14
C ASP A 49 -14.70 20.67 -23.03
N ARG A 50 -15.27 21.78 -22.56
CA ARG A 50 -16.73 21.92 -22.44
C ARG A 50 -17.15 23.38 -22.40
N ILE A 51 -18.39 23.64 -22.82
CA ILE A 51 -19.02 24.93 -22.62
C ILE A 51 -19.69 24.94 -21.23
N VAL A 52 -19.42 25.95 -20.43
CA VAL A 52 -20.08 26.22 -19.17
C VAL A 52 -20.79 27.56 -19.23
N PHE A 53 -21.93 27.69 -18.55
CA PHE A 53 -22.65 28.95 -18.47
C PHE A 53 -22.33 29.62 -17.14
N ARG A 54 -21.88 30.87 -17.22
CA ARG A 54 -21.66 31.72 -16.04
C ARG A 54 -22.51 32.97 -16.20
N ASN A 55 -23.48 33.15 -15.30
CA ASN A 55 -24.49 34.23 -15.40
C ASN A 55 -25.19 34.25 -16.77
N GLY A 56 -25.53 33.08 -17.33
CA GLY A 56 -26.19 32.98 -18.63
C GLY A 56 -25.25 33.13 -19.85
N ILE A 57 -23.99 33.48 -19.65
CA ILE A 57 -23.02 33.69 -20.73
C ILE A 57 -22.24 32.35 -20.95
N PRO A 58 -22.22 31.83 -22.20
CA PRO A 58 -21.45 30.64 -22.51
C PRO A 58 -19.95 30.96 -22.47
N MET A 59 -19.20 30.10 -21.80
CA MET A 59 -17.73 30.19 -21.70
C MET A 59 -17.13 28.85 -22.08
N GLU A 60 -16.12 28.86 -22.93
CA GLU A 60 -15.35 27.67 -23.26
C GLU A 60 -14.37 27.38 -22.14
N LEU A 61 -14.47 26.20 -21.53
CA LEU A 61 -13.52 25.69 -20.54
C LEU A 61 -12.62 24.64 -21.19
N LYS A 62 -11.36 24.98 -21.38
CA LYS A 62 -10.36 24.04 -21.91
C LYS A 62 -10.02 22.97 -20.90
N GLY A 63 -9.97 21.73 -21.36
CA GLY A 63 -9.56 20.58 -20.58
C GLY A 63 -8.08 20.64 -20.21
N LYS A 64 -7.77 20.16 -19.02
CA LYS A 64 -6.39 20.11 -18.51
C LYS A 64 -6.15 18.87 -17.67
N VAL A 65 -4.90 18.41 -17.66
CA VAL A 65 -4.47 17.37 -16.71
C VAL A 65 -4.48 17.95 -15.30
N LEU A 66 -5.10 17.23 -14.37
CA LEU A 66 -5.21 17.66 -12.98
C LEU A 66 -4.02 17.15 -12.17
N SER A 67 -3.53 17.99 -11.26
CA SER A 67 -2.47 17.63 -10.33
C SER A 67 -3.05 16.89 -9.12
N PRO A 68 -2.62 15.65 -8.85
CA PRO A 68 -3.07 14.92 -7.67
C PRO A 68 -2.37 15.44 -6.40
N VAL A 69 -3.08 15.34 -5.27
CA VAL A 69 -2.55 15.63 -3.94
C VAL A 69 -2.28 14.32 -3.22
N ARG A 70 -1.06 14.16 -2.71
CA ARG A 70 -0.65 12.99 -1.93
C ARG A 70 -1.20 13.06 -0.51
N GLN A 71 -1.89 12.00 -0.09
CA GLN A 71 -2.37 11.85 1.27
C GLN A 71 -1.25 11.33 2.19
N TRP A 72 -1.42 11.47 3.50
CA TRP A 72 -0.49 10.90 4.49
C TRP A 72 -0.31 9.36 4.34
N SER A 73 -1.34 8.66 3.83
CA SER A 73 -1.28 7.23 3.49
C SER A 73 -0.49 6.92 2.22
N GLY A 74 0.03 7.94 1.52
CA GLY A 74 0.72 7.81 0.25
C GLY A 74 -0.17 7.81 -0.98
N HIS A 75 -1.47 7.56 -0.85
CA HIS A 75 -2.41 7.54 -1.98
C HIS A 75 -2.60 8.93 -2.60
N LEU A 76 -2.88 8.95 -3.89
CA LEU A 76 -3.14 10.17 -4.65
C LEU A 76 -4.64 10.44 -4.74
N ASN A 77 -5.05 11.63 -4.31
CA ASN A 77 -6.42 12.14 -4.45
C ASN A 77 -6.45 13.29 -5.45
N VAL A 78 -7.58 13.43 -6.14
CA VAL A 78 -7.84 14.57 -7.02
C VAL A 78 -9.17 15.20 -6.63
N CYS A 79 -9.23 16.53 -6.73
CA CYS A 79 -10.46 17.28 -6.56
C CYS A 79 -11.18 17.38 -7.91
N VAL A 80 -12.38 16.87 -7.98
CA VAL A 80 -13.28 16.96 -9.15
C VAL A 80 -14.52 17.77 -8.79
N CYS A 81 -15.13 18.43 -9.77
CA CYS A 81 -16.33 19.21 -9.60
C CYS A 81 -17.43 18.71 -10.55
N LYS A 82 -18.61 18.48 -10.00
CA LYS A 82 -19.82 18.15 -10.74
C LYS A 82 -21.01 18.89 -10.12
N ASP A 83 -21.84 19.50 -10.93
CA ASP A 83 -23.04 20.23 -10.49
C ASP A 83 -22.79 21.26 -9.36
N GLY A 84 -21.69 22.02 -9.49
CA GLY A 84 -21.26 23.00 -8.50
C GLY A 84 -20.65 22.42 -7.21
N SER A 85 -20.70 21.10 -7.02
CA SER A 85 -20.15 20.42 -5.85
C SER A 85 -18.74 19.88 -6.11
N GLN A 86 -17.83 20.11 -5.16
CA GLN A 86 -16.46 19.60 -5.21
C GLN A 86 -16.32 18.32 -4.37
N LYS A 87 -15.64 17.31 -4.93
CA LYS A 87 -15.37 16.06 -4.24
C LYS A 87 -13.91 15.64 -4.42
N LYS A 88 -13.28 15.21 -3.34
CA LYS A 88 -11.96 14.55 -3.39
C LYS A 88 -12.17 13.07 -3.66
N ILE A 89 -11.58 12.58 -4.77
CA ILE A 89 -11.68 11.18 -5.17
C ILE A 89 -10.31 10.51 -5.09
N ARG A 90 -10.28 9.22 -4.75
CA ARG A 90 -9.07 8.38 -4.76
C ARG A 90 -8.80 7.94 -6.20
N LEU A 91 -7.74 8.47 -6.81
CA LEU A 91 -7.47 8.31 -8.24
C LEU A 91 -7.38 6.84 -8.69
N HIS A 92 -6.66 5.98 -7.94
CA HIS A 92 -6.51 4.56 -8.28
C HIS A 92 -7.85 3.83 -8.43
N ARG A 93 -8.86 4.15 -7.61
CA ARG A 93 -10.19 3.49 -7.69
C ARG A 93 -10.92 3.82 -8.99
N TYR A 94 -10.83 5.05 -9.46
CA TYR A 94 -11.47 5.48 -10.70
C TYR A 94 -10.76 4.92 -11.93
N ILE A 95 -9.43 4.80 -11.88
CA ILE A 95 -8.65 4.13 -12.91
C ILE A 95 -8.97 2.64 -12.93
N ALA A 96 -9.02 1.96 -11.80
CA ALA A 96 -9.41 0.55 -11.74
C ALA A 96 -10.82 0.33 -12.30
N ARG A 97 -11.80 1.16 -11.94
CA ARG A 97 -13.17 1.09 -12.47
C ARG A 97 -13.24 1.28 -13.98
N ALA A 98 -12.37 2.12 -14.55
CA ALA A 98 -12.37 2.40 -15.99
C ALA A 98 -11.63 1.35 -16.82
N PHE A 99 -10.58 0.73 -16.27
CA PHE A 99 -9.64 -0.09 -17.04
C PHE A 99 -9.64 -1.57 -16.67
N ILE A 100 -10.04 -1.93 -15.44
CA ILE A 100 -9.88 -3.29 -14.90
C ILE A 100 -11.27 -3.91 -14.68
N PRO A 101 -11.62 -5.00 -15.36
CA PRO A 101 -12.86 -5.72 -15.11
C PRO A 101 -12.95 -6.19 -13.65
N ASN A 102 -14.14 -6.09 -13.06
CA ASN A 102 -14.42 -6.56 -11.70
C ASN A 102 -15.64 -7.49 -11.66
N PRO A 103 -15.54 -8.70 -12.25
CA PRO A 103 -16.68 -9.61 -12.38
C PRO A 103 -17.19 -10.13 -11.02
N PHE A 104 -16.32 -10.13 -9.99
CA PHE A 104 -16.65 -10.59 -8.64
C PHE A 104 -17.05 -9.46 -7.69
N SER A 105 -17.19 -8.23 -8.18
CA SER A 105 -17.54 -7.05 -7.36
C SER A 105 -16.66 -6.88 -6.12
N LEU A 106 -15.36 -7.13 -6.26
CA LEU A 106 -14.40 -7.00 -5.17
C LEU A 106 -14.31 -5.53 -4.69
N PRO A 107 -14.27 -5.27 -3.38
CA PRO A 107 -14.48 -3.93 -2.82
C PRO A 107 -13.25 -3.03 -2.83
N GLU A 108 -12.06 -3.60 -2.91
CA GLU A 108 -10.81 -2.87 -2.75
C GLU A 108 -9.91 -2.95 -3.99
N VAL A 109 -9.01 -1.98 -4.10
CA VAL A 109 -7.99 -1.92 -5.15
C VAL A 109 -6.62 -1.94 -4.48
N ASN A 110 -5.81 -2.92 -4.85
CA ASN A 110 -4.42 -3.08 -4.40
C ASN A 110 -3.44 -2.51 -5.45
N HIS A 111 -2.27 -2.07 -4.98
CA HIS A 111 -1.12 -1.71 -5.81
C HIS A 111 -0.12 -2.88 -5.77
N LYS A 112 0.11 -3.53 -6.92
CA LYS A 112 0.96 -4.73 -7.02
C LYS A 112 2.41 -4.48 -6.59
N ASP A 113 2.92 -3.26 -6.79
CA ASP A 113 4.27 -2.84 -6.40
C ASP A 113 4.33 -2.27 -4.97
N GLU A 114 3.24 -2.32 -4.20
CA GLU A 114 3.09 -1.72 -2.87
C GLU A 114 3.32 -0.20 -2.82
N ASN A 115 3.37 0.48 -3.97
CA ASN A 115 3.52 1.93 -4.04
C ASN A 115 2.15 2.61 -4.27
N PRO A 116 1.53 3.23 -3.26
CA PRO A 116 0.20 3.83 -3.36
C PRO A 116 0.14 5.06 -4.28
N ALA A 117 1.27 5.55 -4.76
CA ALA A 117 1.35 6.64 -5.72
C ALA A 117 1.39 6.17 -7.19
N ASN A 118 1.70 4.89 -7.44
CA ASN A 118 1.77 4.32 -8.78
C ASN A 118 0.39 3.81 -9.23
N ASN A 119 -0.41 4.70 -9.80
CA ASN A 119 -1.78 4.43 -10.21
C ASN A 119 -1.93 3.91 -11.65
N ARG A 120 -0.87 3.38 -12.26
CA ARG A 120 -0.95 2.76 -13.58
C ARG A 120 -1.93 1.59 -13.54
N ALA A 121 -2.74 1.44 -14.58
CA ALA A 121 -3.76 0.38 -14.64
C ALA A 121 -3.16 -1.04 -14.59
N ASP A 122 -1.97 -1.25 -15.15
CA ASP A 122 -1.24 -2.53 -15.11
C ASP A 122 -0.71 -2.87 -13.71
N ASN A 123 -0.52 -1.86 -12.85
CA ASN A 123 -0.09 -2.00 -11.46
C ASN A 123 -1.25 -2.20 -10.47
N LEU A 124 -2.50 -2.00 -10.90
CA LEU A 124 -3.67 -2.10 -10.03
C LEU A 124 -4.36 -3.45 -10.20
N GLU A 125 -5.01 -3.93 -9.14
CA GLU A 125 -5.86 -5.11 -9.15
C GLU A 125 -7.01 -4.97 -8.15
N TRP A 126 -8.16 -5.59 -8.48
CA TRP A 126 -9.27 -5.70 -7.54
C TRP A 126 -9.00 -6.82 -6.54
N CYS A 127 -9.33 -6.59 -5.28
CA CYS A 127 -9.11 -7.55 -4.20
C CYS A 127 -10.16 -7.46 -3.10
N ASP A 128 -10.19 -8.46 -2.25
CA ASP A 128 -10.92 -8.41 -0.99
C ASP A 128 -10.06 -7.75 0.12
N HIS A 129 -10.71 -7.45 1.24
CA HIS A 129 -10.04 -6.82 2.39
C HIS A 129 -8.94 -7.70 2.99
N LYS A 130 -9.18 -9.02 3.10
CA LYS A 130 -8.22 -9.97 3.71
C LYS A 130 -6.94 -10.07 2.86
N TYR A 131 -7.10 -10.18 1.55
CA TYR A 131 -5.97 -10.18 0.61
C TYR A 131 -5.16 -8.88 0.72
N ASN A 132 -5.83 -7.73 0.65
CA ASN A 132 -5.18 -6.42 0.71
C ASN A 132 -4.40 -6.21 2.03
N MET A 133 -4.97 -6.65 3.16
CA MET A 133 -4.35 -6.52 4.47
C MET A 133 -3.12 -7.42 4.68
N ASN A 134 -2.98 -8.48 3.91
CA ASN A 134 -1.88 -9.45 4.01
C ASN A 134 -0.93 -9.41 2.80
N TYR A 135 -1.15 -8.49 1.87
CA TYR A 135 -0.39 -8.41 0.63
C TYR A 135 1.06 -7.98 0.85
N GLY A 136 1.99 -8.61 0.13
CA GLY A 136 3.40 -8.25 0.08
C GLY A 136 4.05 -8.16 1.47
N THR A 137 4.71 -7.06 1.74
CA THR A 137 5.47 -6.82 2.98
C THR A 137 4.65 -6.15 4.10
N ILE A 138 3.32 -5.98 3.93
CA ILE A 138 2.48 -5.27 4.90
C ILE A 138 2.54 -5.90 6.30
N VAL A 139 2.47 -7.24 6.37
CA VAL A 139 2.52 -7.98 7.65
C VAL A 139 3.88 -7.78 8.32
N GLU A 140 4.97 -7.94 7.56
CA GLU A 140 6.33 -7.74 8.08
C GLU A 140 6.55 -6.32 8.59
N ARG A 141 6.11 -5.31 7.82
CA ARG A 141 6.20 -3.90 8.21
C ARG A 141 5.41 -3.59 9.49
N ARG A 142 4.24 -4.21 9.67
CA ARG A 142 3.45 -4.09 10.91
C ARG A 142 4.17 -4.73 12.08
N LEU A 143 4.66 -5.95 11.91
CA LEU A 143 5.40 -6.65 12.96
C LEU A 143 6.63 -5.85 13.37
N LYS A 144 7.41 -5.35 12.41
CA LYS A 144 8.59 -4.52 12.67
C LYS A 144 8.24 -3.22 13.41
N LYS A 145 7.11 -2.57 13.05
CA LYS A 145 6.68 -1.32 13.71
C LYS A 145 6.22 -1.52 15.15
N VAL A 146 5.63 -2.68 15.46
CA VAL A 146 5.08 -3.00 16.80
C VAL A 146 6.11 -3.75 17.66
N SER A 147 7.06 -4.43 17.04
CA SER A 147 8.10 -5.18 17.72
C SER A 147 9.18 -4.25 18.29
N ARG A 148 9.42 -4.34 19.58
CA ARG A 148 10.59 -3.75 20.23
C ARG A 148 11.57 -4.87 20.53
N PRO A 149 12.79 -4.84 19.98
CA PRO A 149 13.81 -5.85 20.28
C PRO A 149 14.12 -5.87 21.77
N VAL A 150 14.36 -7.05 22.28
CA VAL A 150 14.64 -7.26 23.70
C VAL A 150 15.87 -8.14 23.86
N MET A 151 16.76 -7.76 24.79
CA MET A 151 17.98 -8.48 25.13
C MET A 151 17.81 -9.25 26.41
N GLN A 152 18.21 -10.52 26.39
CA GLN A 152 18.34 -11.37 27.56
C GLN A 152 19.75 -11.23 28.14
N MET A 153 19.85 -11.08 29.47
CA MET A 153 21.11 -10.94 30.17
C MET A 153 21.16 -11.87 31.37
N THR A 154 22.36 -12.23 31.77
CA THR A 154 22.60 -12.88 33.08
C THR A 154 22.21 -11.95 34.22
N LYS A 155 22.13 -12.46 35.46
CA LYS A 155 21.91 -11.64 36.66
C LYS A 155 23.03 -10.61 36.88
N ASP A 156 24.24 -10.92 36.44
CA ASP A 156 25.42 -10.06 36.52
C ASP A 156 25.48 -9.02 35.40
N GLY A 157 24.55 -9.09 34.44
CA GLY A 157 24.41 -8.10 33.37
C GLY A 157 25.15 -8.43 32.07
N MET A 158 25.66 -9.67 31.90
CA MET A 158 26.26 -10.10 30.63
C MET A 158 25.19 -10.44 29.61
N ASP A 159 25.35 -9.99 28.39
CA ASP A 159 24.44 -10.23 27.25
C ASP A 159 24.48 -11.70 26.85
N ILE A 160 23.31 -12.33 26.68
CA ILE A 160 23.14 -13.74 26.27
C ILE A 160 22.61 -13.83 24.86
N ALA A 161 21.45 -13.21 24.59
CA ALA A 161 20.76 -13.26 23.30
C ALA A 161 19.88 -12.04 23.08
N THR A 162 19.70 -11.69 21.81
CA THR A 162 18.78 -10.64 21.37
C THR A 162 17.63 -11.27 20.58
N PHE A 163 16.40 -10.82 20.84
CA PHE A 163 15.18 -11.26 20.19
C PHE A 163 14.48 -10.07 19.56
N CYS A 164 13.85 -10.24 18.39
CA CYS A 164 13.14 -9.15 17.71
C CYS A 164 11.88 -8.69 18.46
N SER A 165 11.39 -9.47 19.41
CA SER A 165 10.26 -9.12 20.28
C SER A 165 10.21 -9.96 21.55
N THR A 166 9.46 -9.51 22.55
CA THR A 166 9.18 -10.29 23.76
C THR A 166 8.42 -11.58 23.48
N ARG A 167 7.57 -11.62 22.41
CA ARG A 167 6.88 -12.84 21.98
C ARG A 167 7.81 -13.86 21.34
N GLU A 168 8.81 -13.41 20.61
CA GLU A 168 9.84 -14.30 20.10
C GLU A 168 10.69 -14.87 21.23
N ALA A 169 11.10 -14.02 22.19
CA ALA A 169 11.80 -14.47 23.38
C ALA A 169 11.00 -15.53 24.16
N GLU A 170 9.67 -15.37 24.30
CA GLU A 170 8.81 -16.40 24.90
C GLU A 170 8.84 -17.72 24.13
N ARG A 171 8.74 -17.68 22.79
CA ARG A 171 8.78 -18.91 21.95
C ARG A 171 10.08 -19.68 22.11
N VAL A 172 11.19 -18.97 22.25
CA VAL A 172 12.53 -19.59 22.35
C VAL A 172 12.85 -20.02 23.79
N THR A 173 12.49 -19.20 24.77
CA THR A 173 12.91 -19.40 26.17
C THR A 173 11.83 -20.05 27.05
N GLY A 174 10.57 -20.08 26.60
CA GLY A 174 9.43 -20.51 27.42
C GLY A 174 9.00 -19.52 28.48
N ILE A 175 9.66 -18.34 28.60
CA ILE A 175 9.38 -17.32 29.61
C ILE A 175 8.27 -16.41 29.10
N PHE A 176 7.17 -16.27 29.87
CA PHE A 176 5.97 -15.54 29.45
C PHE A 176 6.30 -14.09 29.08
N HIS A 177 5.93 -13.66 27.87
CA HIS A 177 6.31 -12.37 27.27
C HIS A 177 5.90 -11.15 28.10
N HIS A 178 4.81 -11.22 28.89
CA HIS A 178 4.42 -10.12 29.79
C HIS A 178 5.43 -9.94 30.92
N ASN A 179 6.01 -11.02 31.45
CA ASN A 179 7.02 -10.94 32.50
C ASN A 179 8.34 -10.39 31.93
N ILE A 180 8.72 -10.83 30.73
CA ILE A 180 9.86 -10.27 30.00
C ILE A 180 9.65 -8.76 29.80
N ALA A 181 8.47 -8.34 29.31
CA ALA A 181 8.15 -6.95 29.04
C ALA A 181 8.19 -6.08 30.30
N LYS A 182 7.67 -6.57 31.44
CA LYS A 182 7.71 -5.88 32.73
C LYS A 182 9.14 -5.71 33.24
N CYS A 183 9.93 -6.78 33.13
CA CYS A 183 11.35 -6.75 33.49
C CYS A 183 12.11 -5.74 32.59
N ALA A 184 11.90 -5.79 31.27
CA ALA A 184 12.58 -4.92 30.33
C ALA A 184 12.19 -3.43 30.45
N ARG A 185 11.00 -3.13 31.01
CA ARG A 185 10.59 -1.75 31.36
C ARG A 185 11.15 -1.28 32.70
N GLY A 186 11.78 -2.16 33.48
CA GLY A 186 12.31 -1.83 34.79
C GLY A 186 11.21 -1.63 35.84
N GLU A 187 10.05 -2.29 35.74
CA GLU A 187 9.00 -2.20 36.74
C GLU A 187 9.50 -2.71 38.10
N CYS A 188 9.24 -1.98 39.18
CA CYS A 188 9.92 -2.11 40.48
C CYS A 188 9.88 -3.53 41.09
N HIS A 189 8.85 -4.32 40.82
CA HIS A 189 8.71 -5.69 41.30
C HIS A 189 9.24 -6.77 40.35
N TYR A 190 9.70 -6.39 39.15
CA TYR A 190 10.10 -7.31 38.07
C TYR A 190 11.59 -7.15 37.73
N LYS A 191 12.47 -7.42 38.69
CA LYS A 191 13.93 -7.34 38.48
C LYS A 191 14.47 -8.40 37.52
N THR A 192 13.79 -9.56 37.44
CA THR A 192 14.13 -10.66 36.53
C THR A 192 12.87 -11.35 36.01
N ALA A 193 12.96 -11.99 34.87
CA ALA A 193 11.95 -12.92 34.34
C ALA A 193 12.65 -14.21 33.91
N GLY A 194 12.14 -15.36 34.42
CA GLY A 194 12.78 -16.65 34.21
C GLY A 194 14.20 -16.79 34.72
N GLY A 195 14.58 -15.96 35.76
CA GLY A 195 15.94 -15.96 36.31
C GLY A 195 16.93 -15.06 35.55
N TYR A 196 16.53 -14.38 34.50
CA TYR A 196 17.32 -13.50 33.65
C TYR A 196 16.89 -12.04 33.81
N LYS A 197 17.82 -11.09 33.58
CA LYS A 197 17.53 -9.68 33.36
C LYS A 197 17.16 -9.47 31.88
N TRP A 198 16.32 -8.46 31.62
CA TRP A 198 15.88 -8.11 30.30
C TRP A 198 15.89 -6.60 30.12
N ARG A 199 16.29 -6.14 28.94
CA ARG A 199 16.19 -4.73 28.54
C ARG A 199 15.69 -4.62 27.11
N TYR A 200 15.03 -3.52 26.77
CA TYR A 200 14.77 -3.19 25.37
C TYR A 200 16.05 -2.69 24.71
N CYS A 201 16.24 -3.07 23.46
CA CYS A 201 17.27 -2.50 22.61
C CYS A 201 16.66 -1.29 21.90
N ASP A 202 17.17 -0.09 22.16
CA ASP A 202 16.65 1.14 21.55
C ASP A 202 17.18 1.38 20.13
N ASP A 203 18.18 0.59 19.69
CA ASP A 203 18.82 0.69 18.38
C ASP A 203 19.04 -0.72 17.77
N CYS A 204 18.10 -1.16 16.93
CA CYS A 204 18.31 -2.19 15.92
C CYS A 204 17.55 -1.80 14.64
#